data_4717d4ec3b54bc82b7934237a364a1c2
#
_entry.id   4717d4ec3b54bc82b7934237a364a1c2
#
_cell.length_a   1.000
_cell.length_b   1.000
_cell.length_c   1.000
_cell.angle_alpha   90.00
_cell.angle_beta   90.00
_cell.angle_gamma   90.00
#
_symmetry.space_group_name_H-M   'P 1'
#
loop_
_entity.id
_entity.type
_entity.pdbx_description
1 polymer ?
#
loop_
_entity_poly.entity_id
_entity_poly.type
_entity_poly.pdbx_seq_one_letter_code
_entity_poly.pdbx_strand_id
1 'polypeptide(L)'
;QADINRIERKAFREHARIENAVAAYTRELCARLDEQQFTKGIQLTPIPEGGDSVLVVQLSDLHFNEQVNLPSNQYNFTIAAQRLRKLAQRVKQLGASYGARKVVVACLGDFLNSDRRLDELLSNCTNRSQASLLAADILRAFLLDLREQFEIEVYGITGNESRVNKELGWSDELATDSYDLMIYEILKRGFAGADGIAFCGFRANELLFEVMGRTFLCLHGHQI
;
A
#
# COMPACT_ATOMS: atom_id res chain seq x y z
N GLN A 1 30.05 31.26 -14.23
CA GLN A 1 30.55 30.17 -13.39
C GLN A 1 30.19 30.37 -11.90
N ALA A 2 30.38 31.56 -11.32
CA ALA A 2 30.06 31.82 -9.91
C ALA A 2 28.57 31.69 -9.58
N ASP A 3 27.68 32.14 -10.47
CA ASP A 3 26.24 32.05 -10.28
C ASP A 3 25.71 30.61 -10.44
N ILE A 4 26.26 29.87 -11.36
CA ILE A 4 25.93 28.45 -11.52
C ILE A 4 26.30 27.67 -10.25
N ASN A 5 27.52 27.87 -9.75
CA ASN A 5 27.96 27.19 -8.51
C ASN A 5 27.12 27.61 -7.29
N ARG A 6 26.59 28.83 -7.27
CA ARG A 6 25.70 29.31 -6.20
C ARG A 6 24.34 28.64 -6.24
N ILE A 7 23.76 28.45 -7.45
CA ILE A 7 22.49 27.78 -7.66
C ILE A 7 22.62 26.27 -7.29
N GLU A 8 23.69 25.64 -7.77
CA GLU A 8 23.96 24.23 -7.46
C GLU A 8 24.16 23.99 -5.95
N ARG A 9 24.89 24.86 -5.26
CA ARG A 9 25.06 24.77 -3.80
C ARG A 9 23.75 25.00 -3.04
N LYS A 10 22.87 25.87 -3.54
CA LYS A 10 21.56 26.10 -2.94
C LYS A 10 20.68 24.89 -3.13
N ALA A 11 20.61 24.35 -4.33
CA ALA A 11 19.87 23.12 -4.64
C ALA A 11 20.37 21.91 -3.82
N PHE A 12 21.69 21.76 -3.71
CA PHE A 12 22.28 20.69 -2.88
C PHE A 12 21.92 20.82 -1.40
N ARG A 13 21.97 22.05 -0.84
CA ARG A 13 21.57 22.27 0.57
C ARG A 13 20.08 22.02 0.80
N GLU A 14 19.24 22.39 -0.15
CA GLU A 14 17.80 22.15 -0.11
C GLU A 14 17.49 20.68 -0.17
N HIS A 15 18.14 19.95 -1.07
CA HIS A 15 18.05 18.49 -1.18
C HIS A 15 18.50 17.78 0.11
N ALA A 16 19.67 18.15 0.65
CA ALA A 16 20.16 17.58 1.92
C ALA A 16 19.24 17.91 3.10
N ARG A 17 18.58 19.07 3.11
CA ARG A 17 17.58 19.44 4.13
C ARG A 17 16.32 18.58 4.02
N ILE A 18 15.86 18.32 2.80
CA ILE A 18 14.73 17.45 2.52
C ILE A 18 15.07 16.01 2.93
N GLU A 19 16.23 15.48 2.52
CA GLU A 19 16.67 14.13 2.89
C GLU A 19 16.75 13.95 4.42
N ASN A 20 17.31 14.93 5.14
CA ASN A 20 17.39 14.89 6.60
C ASN A 20 16.00 14.95 7.26
N ALA A 21 15.08 15.75 6.73
CA ALA A 21 13.70 15.82 7.22
C ALA A 21 12.96 14.51 6.96
N VAL A 22 13.13 13.91 5.79
CA VAL A 22 12.58 12.61 5.43
C VAL A 22 13.14 11.50 6.33
N ALA A 23 14.46 11.47 6.54
CA ALA A 23 15.10 10.49 7.41
C ALA A 23 14.64 10.62 8.87
N ALA A 24 14.41 11.84 9.36
CA ALA A 24 13.84 12.07 10.69
C ALA A 24 12.38 11.59 10.77
N TYR A 25 11.58 11.92 9.76
CA TYR A 25 10.19 11.48 9.65
C TYR A 25 10.06 9.95 9.55
N THR A 26 10.89 9.32 8.72
CA THR A 26 10.92 7.87 8.57
C THR A 26 11.26 7.19 9.91
N ARG A 27 12.24 7.71 10.65
CA ARG A 27 12.59 7.19 11.98
C ARG A 27 11.43 7.34 12.97
N GLU A 28 10.75 8.49 12.97
CA GLU A 28 9.60 8.72 13.84
C GLU A 28 8.43 7.79 13.47
N LEU A 29 8.18 7.58 12.18
CA LEU A 29 7.16 6.65 11.70
C LEU A 29 7.48 5.20 12.12
N CYS A 30 8.70 4.74 11.87
CA CYS A 30 9.16 3.42 12.30
C CYS A 30 9.02 3.25 13.82
N ALA A 31 9.47 4.23 14.61
CA ALA A 31 9.33 4.18 16.06
C ALA A 31 7.85 4.08 16.51
N ARG A 32 6.95 4.83 15.86
CA ARG A 32 5.50 4.74 16.16
C ARG A 32 4.87 3.42 15.71
N LEU A 33 5.35 2.83 14.61
CA LEU A 33 4.93 1.51 14.17
C LEU A 33 5.44 0.42 15.12
N ASP A 34 6.68 0.53 15.59
CA ASP A 34 7.29 -0.38 16.56
C ASP A 34 6.61 -0.28 17.94
N GLU A 35 6.27 0.92 18.40
CA GLU A 35 5.51 1.15 19.65
C GLU A 35 4.12 0.48 19.62
N GLN A 36 3.53 0.29 18.45
CA GLN A 36 2.26 -0.42 18.29
C GLN A 36 2.39 -1.94 18.43
N GLN A 37 3.58 -2.47 18.73
CA GLN A 37 3.86 -3.86 19.09
C GLN A 37 3.32 -4.89 18.08
N PHE A 38 3.54 -4.66 16.78
CA PHE A 38 3.16 -5.62 15.73
C PHE A 38 3.82 -7.01 15.85
N THR A 39 4.75 -7.17 16.80
CA THR A 39 5.53 -8.40 17.04
C THR A 39 5.04 -9.25 18.20
N LYS A 40 4.09 -8.79 19.00
CA LYS A 40 3.46 -9.68 20.00
C LYS A 40 2.58 -10.66 19.27
N GLY A 41 2.82 -11.95 19.50
CA GLY A 41 2.09 -13.06 18.90
C GLY A 41 0.60 -12.74 18.87
N ILE A 42 0.05 -12.70 17.67
CA ILE A 42 -1.35 -12.35 17.42
C ILE A 42 -2.16 -13.48 18.07
N GLN A 43 -2.80 -13.19 19.19
CA GLN A 43 -3.83 -14.08 19.70
C GLN A 43 -5.05 -13.91 18.80
N LEU A 44 -5.16 -14.80 17.82
CA LEU A 44 -6.30 -14.83 16.91
C LEU A 44 -7.52 -15.30 17.71
N THR A 45 -8.49 -14.41 17.88
CA THR A 45 -9.80 -14.81 18.39
C THR A 45 -10.45 -15.71 17.35
N PRO A 46 -11.00 -16.88 17.73
CA PRO A 46 -11.75 -17.70 16.80
C PRO A 46 -12.87 -16.89 16.14
N ILE A 47 -12.93 -16.92 14.82
CA ILE A 47 -14.03 -16.27 14.08
C ILE A 47 -15.27 -17.15 14.28
N PRO A 48 -16.38 -16.61 14.79
CA PRO A 48 -17.60 -17.41 14.96
C PRO A 48 -18.07 -17.99 13.64
N GLU A 49 -18.51 -19.25 13.63
CA GLU A 49 -19.08 -19.90 12.45
C GLU A 49 -20.37 -19.21 12.00
N GLY A 50 -20.56 -19.14 10.69
CA GLY A 50 -21.81 -18.70 10.05
C GLY A 50 -21.90 -17.20 9.75
N GLY A 51 -22.00 -16.90 8.50
CA GLY A 51 -22.35 -15.59 7.92
C GLY A 51 -22.48 -15.75 6.41
N ASP A 52 -23.62 -15.27 5.88
CA ASP A 52 -23.93 -15.39 4.45
C ASP A 52 -23.37 -14.21 3.63
N SER A 53 -22.46 -13.43 4.21
CA SER A 53 -21.95 -12.23 3.56
C SER A 53 -20.41 -12.21 3.53
N VAL A 54 -19.86 -11.76 2.41
CA VAL A 54 -18.43 -11.48 2.23
C VAL A 54 -18.27 -10.01 1.86
N LEU A 55 -17.37 -9.31 2.52
CA LEU A 55 -17.02 -7.94 2.15
C LEU A 55 -15.88 -7.95 1.12
N VAL A 56 -16.01 -7.12 0.09
CA VAL A 56 -14.92 -6.84 -0.84
C VAL A 56 -14.44 -5.42 -0.59
N VAL A 57 -13.17 -5.28 -0.23
CA VAL A 57 -12.51 -4.00 0.01
C VAL A 57 -11.52 -3.74 -1.11
N GLN A 58 -11.71 -2.64 -1.82
CA GLN A 58 -10.82 -2.21 -2.88
C GLN A 58 -9.82 -1.20 -2.35
N LEU A 59 -8.53 -1.43 -2.63
CA LEU A 59 -7.44 -0.50 -2.38
C LEU A 59 -6.78 -0.15 -3.72
N SER A 60 -6.78 1.12 -4.10
CA SER A 60 -6.20 1.63 -5.34
C SER A 60 -5.61 3.01 -5.09
N ASP A 61 -4.59 3.37 -5.86
CA ASP A 61 -4.06 4.74 -5.93
C ASP A 61 -3.68 5.31 -4.55
N LEU A 62 -3.01 4.51 -3.74
CA LEU A 62 -2.61 4.92 -2.40
C LEU A 62 -1.44 5.89 -2.40
N HIS A 63 -0.55 5.83 -3.41
CA HIS A 63 0.58 6.75 -3.59
C HIS A 63 1.28 7.07 -2.26
N PHE A 64 1.64 6.07 -1.47
CA PHE A 64 2.14 6.22 -0.10
C PHE A 64 3.29 7.20 0.07
N ASN A 65 4.16 7.27 -0.93
CA ASN A 65 5.35 8.13 -0.92
C ASN A 65 5.07 9.57 -1.38
N GLU A 66 3.85 9.91 -1.79
CA GLU A 66 3.50 11.27 -2.16
C GLU A 66 3.37 12.15 -0.92
N GLN A 67 3.89 13.37 -1.02
CA GLN A 67 3.74 14.40 0.00
C GLN A 67 2.91 15.57 -0.53
N VAL A 68 1.74 15.75 0.02
CA VAL A 68 0.87 16.90 -0.24
C VAL A 68 0.81 17.76 1.01
N ASN A 69 1.12 19.05 0.86
CA ASN A 69 1.07 20.03 1.96
C ASN A 69 0.37 21.31 1.49
N LEU A 70 -0.95 21.20 1.28
CA LEU A 70 -1.82 22.31 0.92
C LEU A 70 -2.71 22.68 2.11
N PRO A 71 -3.19 23.93 2.24
CA PRO A 71 -4.11 24.32 3.32
C PRO A 71 -5.38 23.47 3.38
N SER A 72 -5.88 23.03 2.23
CA SER A 72 -7.10 22.23 2.09
C SER A 72 -6.88 20.72 2.00
N ASN A 73 -5.64 20.26 1.81
CA ASN A 73 -5.31 18.84 1.64
C ASN A 73 -3.89 18.56 2.11
N GLN A 74 -3.78 17.56 2.97
CA GLN A 74 -2.50 17.04 3.42
C GLN A 74 -2.44 15.54 3.20
N TYR A 75 -1.29 15.07 2.72
CA TYR A 75 -1.03 13.64 2.55
C TYR A 75 0.44 13.32 2.80
N ASN A 76 0.67 12.21 3.44
CA ASN A 76 1.98 11.59 3.70
C ASN A 76 1.75 10.20 4.31
N PHE A 77 2.81 9.46 4.60
CA PHE A 77 2.72 8.12 5.19
C PHE A 77 1.88 8.06 6.48
N THR A 78 2.01 9.04 7.38
CA THR A 78 1.23 9.08 8.63
C THR A 78 -0.26 9.22 8.35
N ILE A 79 -0.62 10.10 7.43
CA ILE A 79 -2.02 10.33 7.06
C ILE A 79 -2.58 9.11 6.33
N ALA A 80 -1.78 8.49 5.45
CA ALA A 80 -2.15 7.24 4.79
C ALA A 80 -2.46 6.13 5.82
N ALA A 81 -1.58 5.92 6.79
CA ALA A 81 -1.78 4.96 7.87
C ALA A 81 -3.05 5.26 8.68
N GLN A 82 -3.32 6.54 9.00
CA GLN A 82 -4.54 6.94 9.70
C GLN A 82 -5.80 6.69 8.86
N ARG A 83 -5.76 6.95 7.55
CA ARG A 83 -6.87 6.68 6.63
C ARG A 83 -7.17 5.19 6.53
N LEU A 84 -6.14 4.34 6.40
CA LEU A 84 -6.32 2.89 6.38
C LEU A 84 -6.85 2.35 7.71
N ARG A 85 -6.40 2.87 8.85
CA ARG A 85 -6.98 2.51 10.16
C ARG A 85 -8.47 2.86 10.24
N LYS A 86 -8.86 4.04 9.77
CA LYS A 86 -10.29 4.43 9.70
C LYS A 86 -11.08 3.53 8.77
N LEU A 87 -10.49 3.15 7.63
CA LEU A 87 -11.10 2.20 6.70
C LEU A 87 -11.31 0.84 7.37
N ALA A 88 -10.29 0.29 8.05
CA ALA A 88 -10.41 -0.97 8.78
C ALA A 88 -11.54 -0.92 9.83
N GLN A 89 -11.63 0.15 10.60
CA GLN A 89 -12.72 0.34 11.56
C GLN A 89 -14.09 0.35 10.86
N ARG A 90 -14.20 1.01 9.70
CA ARG A 90 -15.45 1.04 8.94
C ARG A 90 -15.81 -0.33 8.36
N VAL A 91 -14.84 -1.07 7.86
CA VAL A 91 -15.02 -2.45 7.38
C VAL A 91 -15.50 -3.36 8.53
N LYS A 92 -14.92 -3.25 9.73
CA LYS A 92 -15.36 -4.00 10.91
C LYS A 92 -16.80 -3.67 11.29
N GLN A 93 -17.21 -2.39 11.28
CA GLN A 93 -18.59 -1.97 11.55
C GLN A 93 -19.57 -2.57 10.52
N LEU A 94 -19.24 -2.47 9.23
CA LEU A 94 -20.05 -3.05 8.17
C LEU A 94 -20.12 -4.58 8.27
N GLY A 95 -18.98 -5.24 8.53
CA GLY A 95 -18.93 -6.67 8.73
C GLY A 95 -19.84 -7.14 9.86
N ALA A 96 -19.80 -6.44 11.00
CA ALA A 96 -20.69 -6.73 12.11
C ALA A 96 -22.18 -6.55 11.72
N SER A 97 -22.49 -5.48 10.98
CA SER A 97 -23.87 -5.17 10.55
C SER A 97 -24.42 -6.19 9.56
N TYR A 98 -23.59 -6.75 8.70
CA TYR A 98 -23.98 -7.72 7.67
C TYR A 98 -23.66 -9.17 8.04
N GLY A 99 -23.14 -9.42 9.22
CA GLY A 99 -22.73 -10.77 9.66
C GLY A 99 -21.59 -11.36 8.85
N ALA A 100 -20.76 -10.52 8.20
CA ALA A 100 -19.66 -11.00 7.39
C ALA A 100 -18.54 -11.61 8.26
N ARG A 101 -17.95 -12.69 7.77
CA ARG A 101 -16.84 -13.42 8.41
C ARG A 101 -15.57 -13.39 7.57
N LYS A 102 -15.72 -13.01 6.33
CA LYS A 102 -14.64 -12.97 5.34
C LYS A 102 -14.58 -11.62 4.68
N VAL A 103 -13.35 -11.17 4.46
CA VAL A 103 -13.04 -9.97 3.70
C VAL A 103 -12.10 -10.34 2.57
N VAL A 104 -12.45 -9.95 1.36
CA VAL A 104 -11.57 -9.98 0.20
C VAL A 104 -10.98 -8.59 0.04
N VAL A 105 -9.65 -8.48 0.09
CA VAL A 105 -8.92 -7.25 -0.16
C VAL A 105 -8.37 -7.30 -1.58
N ALA A 106 -8.93 -6.47 -2.46
CA ALA A 106 -8.51 -6.31 -3.84
C ALA A 106 -7.59 -5.10 -3.97
N CYS A 107 -6.30 -5.35 -4.15
CA CYS A 107 -5.26 -4.35 -4.33
C CYS A 107 -5.12 -4.05 -5.83
N LEU A 108 -5.50 -2.85 -6.28
CA LEU A 108 -5.59 -2.51 -7.70
C LEU A 108 -4.43 -1.66 -8.22
N GLY A 109 -3.32 -1.62 -7.49
CA GLY A 109 -2.09 -0.96 -7.94
C GLY A 109 -1.97 0.52 -7.56
N ASP A 110 -0.89 1.12 -8.02
CA ASP A 110 -0.46 2.48 -7.72
C ASP A 110 -0.34 2.77 -6.22
N PHE A 111 0.30 1.83 -5.51
CA PHE A 111 0.62 2.02 -4.10
C PHE A 111 1.78 2.99 -3.90
N LEU A 112 2.64 3.13 -4.90
CA LEU A 112 3.67 4.16 -4.91
C LEU A 112 3.51 5.09 -6.10
N ASN A 113 3.84 6.34 -5.87
CA ASN A 113 3.99 7.35 -6.90
C ASN A 113 5.24 7.07 -7.74
N SER A 114 5.23 7.50 -8.99
CA SER A 114 6.41 7.35 -9.85
C SER A 114 7.52 8.37 -9.51
N ASP A 115 8.68 8.18 -10.11
CA ASP A 115 9.82 9.09 -10.06
C ASP A 115 10.31 9.46 -11.46
N ARG A 116 9.41 9.29 -12.45
CA ARG A 116 9.73 9.45 -13.87
C ARG A 116 9.74 10.90 -14.32
N ARG A 117 8.99 11.77 -13.63
CA ARG A 117 8.89 13.19 -13.89
C ARG A 117 9.46 14.00 -12.72
N LEU A 118 9.91 15.20 -13.00
CA LEU A 118 10.53 16.05 -11.97
C LEU A 118 9.55 16.45 -10.87
N ASP A 119 8.31 16.73 -11.20
CA ASP A 119 7.25 17.06 -10.24
C ASP A 119 6.93 15.89 -9.31
N GLU A 120 6.88 14.66 -9.85
CA GLU A 120 6.73 13.44 -9.07
C GLU A 120 7.92 13.23 -8.12
N LEU A 121 9.14 13.36 -8.64
CA LEU A 121 10.35 13.24 -7.83
C LEU A 121 10.41 14.27 -6.70
N LEU A 122 9.94 15.49 -6.93
CA LEU A 122 9.91 16.56 -5.94
C LEU A 122 8.80 16.41 -4.91
N SER A 123 7.71 15.71 -5.26
CA SER A 123 6.61 15.42 -4.35
C SER A 123 6.80 14.14 -3.54
N ASN A 124 7.76 13.29 -3.89
CA ASN A 124 8.02 12.06 -3.16
C ASN A 124 8.72 12.32 -1.81
N CYS A 125 8.17 11.76 -0.73
CA CYS A 125 8.75 11.87 0.63
C CYS A 125 10.09 11.13 0.76
N THR A 126 10.30 10.06 -0.01
CA THR A 126 11.49 9.21 0.04
C THR A 126 11.64 8.41 -1.26
N ASN A 127 12.78 7.73 -1.42
CA ASN A 127 12.99 6.86 -2.57
C ASN A 127 12.04 5.65 -2.53
N ARG A 128 11.78 5.07 -3.70
CA ARG A 128 10.78 4.01 -3.89
C ARG A 128 11.11 2.72 -3.13
N SER A 129 12.38 2.39 -2.94
CA SER A 129 12.79 1.20 -2.17
C SER A 129 12.41 1.33 -0.69
N GLN A 130 12.70 2.47 -0.07
CA GLN A 130 12.28 2.74 1.31
C GLN A 130 10.75 2.86 1.41
N ALA A 131 10.14 3.52 0.44
CA ALA A 131 8.69 3.66 0.37
C ALA A 131 7.98 2.30 0.33
N SER A 132 8.52 1.32 -0.38
CA SER A 132 7.94 -0.02 -0.46
C SER A 132 7.92 -0.73 0.89
N LEU A 133 8.98 -0.59 1.68
CA LEU A 133 9.04 -1.18 3.02
C LEU A 133 8.00 -0.51 3.95
N LEU A 134 7.94 0.83 3.95
CA LEU A 134 6.98 1.58 4.76
C LEU A 134 5.53 1.30 4.34
N ALA A 135 5.26 1.19 3.04
CA ALA A 135 3.96 0.82 2.51
C ALA A 135 3.56 -0.60 2.95
N ALA A 136 4.50 -1.54 2.87
CA ALA A 136 4.27 -2.91 3.33
C ALA A 136 3.95 -2.96 4.84
N ASP A 137 4.64 -2.18 5.68
CA ASP A 137 4.36 -2.12 7.11
C ASP A 137 2.97 -1.53 7.40
N ILE A 138 2.57 -0.47 6.70
CA ILE A 138 1.24 0.14 6.85
C ILE A 138 0.14 -0.83 6.42
N LEU A 139 0.32 -1.50 5.28
CA LEU A 139 -0.63 -2.50 4.79
C LEU A 139 -0.68 -3.73 5.69
N ARG A 140 0.47 -4.16 6.22
CA ARG A 140 0.52 -5.23 7.22
C ARG A 140 -0.32 -4.89 8.43
N ALA A 141 -0.18 -3.67 8.96
CA ALA A 141 -0.99 -3.20 10.09
C ALA A 141 -2.49 -3.20 9.76
N PHE A 142 -2.86 -2.78 8.55
CA PHE A 142 -4.24 -2.80 8.07
C PHE A 142 -4.80 -4.23 8.00
N LEU A 143 -4.06 -5.18 7.43
CA LEU A 143 -4.48 -6.58 7.34
C LEU A 143 -4.59 -7.24 8.72
N LEU A 144 -3.67 -6.95 9.64
CA LEU A 144 -3.74 -7.45 11.02
C LEU A 144 -4.97 -6.91 11.77
N ASP A 145 -5.27 -5.63 11.59
CA ASP A 145 -6.47 -5.01 12.19
C ASP A 145 -7.77 -5.66 11.66
N LEU A 146 -7.85 -5.95 10.37
CA LEU A 146 -8.99 -6.70 9.80
C LEU A 146 -9.04 -8.16 10.29
N ARG A 147 -7.89 -8.81 10.45
CA ARG A 147 -7.81 -10.22 10.85
C ARG A 147 -8.35 -10.47 12.27
N GLU A 148 -8.44 -9.45 13.10
CA GLU A 148 -9.09 -9.59 14.40
C GLU A 148 -10.55 -10.07 14.31
N GLN A 149 -11.23 -9.85 13.18
CA GLN A 149 -12.65 -10.18 13.02
C GLN A 149 -12.96 -11.01 11.76
N PHE A 150 -12.04 -11.09 10.80
CA PHE A 150 -12.31 -11.71 9.49
C PHE A 150 -11.23 -12.69 9.07
N GLU A 151 -11.63 -13.68 8.32
CA GLU A 151 -10.72 -14.33 7.39
C GLU A 151 -10.46 -13.42 6.20
N ILE A 152 -9.22 -13.38 5.74
CA ILE A 152 -8.79 -12.42 4.71
C ILE A 152 -8.24 -13.17 3.52
N GLU A 153 -8.75 -12.84 2.35
CA GLU A 153 -8.13 -13.17 1.06
C GLU A 153 -7.61 -11.90 0.41
N VAL A 154 -6.36 -11.95 -0.06
CA VAL A 154 -5.72 -10.81 -0.72
C VAL A 154 -5.46 -11.16 -2.18
N TYR A 155 -5.94 -10.30 -3.07
CA TYR A 155 -5.68 -10.33 -4.50
C TYR A 155 -5.02 -9.02 -4.92
N GLY A 156 -4.18 -9.04 -5.95
CA GLY A 156 -3.49 -7.82 -6.38
C GLY A 156 -3.14 -7.79 -7.86
N ILE A 157 -3.22 -6.61 -8.42
CA ILE A 157 -2.69 -6.25 -9.74
C ILE A 157 -1.78 -5.04 -9.62
N THR A 158 -0.99 -4.78 -10.65
CA THR A 158 -0.11 -3.61 -10.68
C THR A 158 -0.77 -2.41 -11.35
N GLY A 159 -0.42 -1.22 -10.88
CA GLY A 159 -0.74 0.04 -11.54
C GLY A 159 0.33 0.49 -12.53
N ASN A 160 0.19 1.71 -13.03
CA ASN A 160 1.14 2.30 -13.97
C ASN A 160 2.23 3.15 -13.29
N GLU A 161 1.95 3.77 -12.16
CA GLU A 161 2.91 4.63 -11.48
C GLU A 161 3.97 3.84 -10.71
N SER A 162 3.60 2.69 -10.15
CA SER A 162 4.53 1.83 -9.40
C SER A 162 5.52 1.05 -10.26
N ARG A 163 5.46 1.12 -11.59
CA ARG A 163 6.40 0.43 -12.50
C ARG A 163 7.80 1.03 -12.42
N VAL A 164 8.79 0.16 -12.54
CA VAL A 164 10.19 0.57 -12.63
C VAL A 164 10.51 1.10 -14.03
N ASN A 165 9.99 0.45 -15.06
CA ASN A 165 10.27 0.82 -16.44
C ASN A 165 9.33 1.92 -16.94
N LYS A 166 9.87 2.85 -17.76
CA LYS A 166 9.13 4.00 -18.33
C LYS A 166 8.21 3.61 -19.49
N GLU A 167 8.52 2.51 -20.16
CA GLU A 167 7.78 2.10 -21.34
C GLU A 167 6.54 1.31 -20.95
N LEU A 168 5.48 1.49 -21.73
CA LEU A 168 4.27 0.68 -21.64
C LEU A 168 4.62 -0.77 -22.01
N GLY A 169 4.92 -1.56 -20.98
CA GLY A 169 5.20 -2.98 -21.18
C GLY A 169 3.92 -3.74 -21.41
N TRP A 170 3.73 -4.19 -22.62
CA TRP A 170 2.70 -5.15 -22.98
C TRP A 170 3.10 -6.59 -22.63
N SER A 171 4.37 -6.81 -22.31
CA SER A 171 4.86 -8.11 -21.88
C SER A 171 4.69 -8.27 -20.37
N ASP A 172 4.33 -9.46 -19.93
CA ASP A 172 4.23 -9.80 -18.50
C ASP A 172 5.53 -9.52 -17.75
N GLU A 173 6.69 -9.67 -18.41
CA GLU A 173 8.01 -9.41 -17.83
C GLU A 173 8.18 -7.93 -17.44
N LEU A 174 7.82 -7.00 -18.32
CA LEU A 174 7.89 -5.56 -18.03
C LEU A 174 6.81 -5.11 -17.03
N ALA A 175 5.64 -5.69 -17.10
CA ALA A 175 4.55 -5.36 -16.18
C ALA A 175 4.79 -5.91 -14.77
N THR A 176 5.58 -6.96 -14.62
CA THR A 176 5.98 -7.52 -13.31
C THR A 176 7.15 -6.77 -12.67
N ASP A 177 7.88 -5.92 -13.39
CA ASP A 177 8.87 -5.01 -12.81
C ASP A 177 8.18 -3.81 -12.16
N SER A 178 7.56 -4.07 -11.02
CA SER A 178 6.68 -3.14 -10.31
C SER A 178 6.90 -3.20 -8.81
N TYR A 179 6.93 -2.03 -8.18
CA TYR A 179 6.95 -1.92 -6.73
C TYR A 179 5.66 -2.41 -6.06
N ASP A 180 4.52 -2.41 -6.75
CA ASP A 180 3.30 -3.02 -6.23
C ASP A 180 3.50 -4.51 -5.98
N LEU A 181 4.02 -5.26 -6.97
CA LEU A 181 4.34 -6.68 -6.80
C LEU A 181 5.37 -6.92 -5.70
N MET A 182 6.36 -6.06 -5.59
CA MET A 182 7.35 -6.16 -4.51
C MET A 182 6.69 -6.00 -3.14
N ILE A 183 5.78 -5.03 -2.98
CA ILE A 183 5.01 -4.83 -1.74
C ILE A 183 4.16 -6.07 -1.44
N TYR A 184 3.44 -6.62 -2.43
CA TYR A 184 2.62 -7.81 -2.25
C TYR A 184 3.45 -9.03 -1.86
N GLU A 185 4.61 -9.24 -2.46
CA GLU A 185 5.50 -10.34 -2.11
C GLU A 185 6.13 -10.18 -0.71
N ILE A 186 6.45 -8.95 -0.28
CA ILE A 186 6.90 -8.67 1.08
C ILE A 186 5.80 -9.06 2.08
N LEU A 187 4.56 -8.64 1.83
CA LEU A 187 3.42 -8.98 2.68
C LEU A 187 3.17 -10.48 2.71
N LYS A 188 3.12 -11.14 1.56
CA LYS A 188 2.92 -12.60 1.44
C LYS A 188 3.95 -13.37 2.25
N ARG A 189 5.23 -13.00 2.15
CA ARG A 189 6.30 -13.62 2.93
C ARG A 189 6.20 -13.30 4.42
N GLY A 190 5.84 -12.06 4.77
CA GLY A 190 5.64 -11.63 6.15
C GLY A 190 4.48 -12.33 6.86
N PHE A 191 3.49 -12.82 6.11
CA PHE A 191 2.36 -13.60 6.60
C PHE A 191 2.48 -15.11 6.34
N ALA A 192 3.63 -15.59 5.90
CA ALA A 192 3.83 -17.01 5.65
C ALA A 192 3.59 -17.82 6.94
N GLY A 193 2.62 -18.72 6.90
CA GLY A 193 2.21 -19.54 8.05
C GLY A 193 1.27 -18.82 9.03
N ALA A 194 0.80 -17.62 8.74
CA ALA A 194 -0.22 -16.95 9.54
C ALA A 194 -1.62 -17.49 9.18
N ASP A 195 -2.34 -17.99 10.18
CA ASP A 195 -3.71 -18.46 9.97
C ASP A 195 -4.68 -17.32 9.65
N GLY A 196 -5.58 -17.58 8.68
CA GLY A 196 -6.68 -16.69 8.34
C GLY A 196 -6.31 -15.47 7.50
N ILE A 197 -5.11 -15.43 6.91
CA ILE A 197 -4.73 -14.49 5.85
C ILE A 197 -4.15 -15.29 4.68
N ALA A 198 -4.82 -15.27 3.55
CA ALA A 198 -4.41 -15.97 2.33
C ALA A 198 -4.10 -14.98 1.21
N PHE A 199 -2.96 -15.13 0.58
CA PHE A 199 -2.59 -14.38 -0.62
C PHE A 199 -2.89 -15.25 -1.84
N CYS A 200 -4.02 -14.98 -2.52
CA CYS A 200 -4.62 -15.88 -3.49
C CYS A 200 -4.10 -15.69 -4.90
N GLY A 201 -3.67 -14.48 -5.26
CA GLY A 201 -3.10 -14.26 -6.58
C GLY A 201 -2.64 -12.82 -6.80
N PHE A 202 -1.49 -12.71 -7.49
CA PHE A 202 -0.98 -11.44 -7.97
C PHE A 202 -0.73 -11.54 -9.47
N ARG A 203 -1.17 -10.53 -10.19
CA ARG A 203 -1.03 -10.43 -11.65
C ARG A 203 -0.56 -9.03 -12.03
N ALA A 204 -0.05 -8.90 -13.23
CA ALA A 204 0.44 -7.62 -13.69
C ALA A 204 -0.69 -6.70 -14.18
N ASN A 205 -1.56 -7.20 -15.03
CA ASN A 205 -2.50 -6.37 -15.76
C ASN A 205 -3.95 -6.59 -15.36
N GLU A 206 -4.35 -7.84 -15.21
CA GLU A 206 -5.74 -8.21 -14.91
C GLU A 206 -5.78 -9.43 -13.99
N LEU A 207 -6.81 -9.52 -13.20
CA LEU A 207 -7.05 -10.65 -12.31
C LEU A 207 -8.55 -10.92 -12.21
N LEU A 208 -8.90 -12.19 -12.33
CA LEU A 208 -10.24 -12.69 -12.06
C LEU A 208 -10.26 -13.45 -10.73
N PHE A 209 -11.25 -13.18 -9.92
CA PHE A 209 -11.55 -14.00 -8.75
C PHE A 209 -13.07 -14.11 -8.56
N GLU A 210 -13.48 -15.11 -7.79
CA GLU A 210 -14.89 -15.37 -7.54
C GLU A 210 -15.23 -15.18 -6.05
N VAL A 211 -16.34 -14.53 -5.79
CA VAL A 211 -16.91 -14.36 -4.44
C VAL A 211 -18.39 -14.69 -4.49
N MET A 212 -18.81 -15.72 -3.74
CA MET A 212 -20.22 -16.12 -3.63
C MET A 212 -20.91 -16.35 -4.99
N GLY A 213 -20.21 -17.03 -5.92
CA GLY A 213 -20.71 -17.31 -7.28
C GLY A 213 -20.77 -16.09 -8.22
N ARG A 214 -20.12 -14.99 -7.84
CA ARG A 214 -19.97 -13.80 -8.70
C ARG A 214 -18.53 -13.59 -9.06
N THR A 215 -18.26 -13.42 -10.34
CA THR A 215 -16.93 -13.16 -10.88
C THR A 215 -16.61 -11.67 -10.81
N PHE A 216 -15.44 -11.35 -10.27
CA PHE A 216 -14.88 -10.01 -10.22
C PHE A 216 -13.69 -9.94 -11.18
N LEU A 217 -13.72 -8.97 -12.09
CA LEU A 217 -12.58 -8.60 -12.92
C LEU A 217 -11.91 -7.37 -12.32
N CYS A 218 -10.65 -7.51 -11.96
CA CYS A 218 -9.82 -6.40 -11.48
C CYS A 218 -8.92 -5.88 -12.59
N LEU A 219 -9.00 -4.58 -12.83
CA LEU A 219 -8.17 -3.81 -13.77
C LEU A 219 -7.74 -2.53 -13.07
N HIS A 220 -6.53 -2.05 -13.37
CA HIS A 220 -6.13 -0.71 -12.88
C HIS A 220 -6.72 0.41 -13.75
N GLY A 221 -7.03 0.14 -15.03
CA GLY A 221 -7.73 1.06 -15.93
C GLY A 221 -6.84 1.85 -16.90
N HIS A 222 -5.54 1.88 -16.71
CA HIS A 222 -4.62 2.60 -17.61
C HIS A 222 -4.46 1.94 -19.00
N GLN A 223 -4.99 0.74 -19.17
CA GLN A 223 -4.94 -0.03 -20.43
C GLN A 223 -6.24 0.06 -21.25
N ILE A 224 -7.27 0.77 -20.76
CA ILE A 224 -8.59 0.89 -21.38
C ILE A 224 -8.65 2.13 -22.28
#